data_d4f84dc6d608daf9f2b72f622e8ef057
#
_entry.id   d4f84dc6d608daf9f2b72f622e8ef057
#
_cell.length_a   1.000
_cell.length_b   1.000
_cell.length_c   1.000
_cell.angle_alpha   90.00
_cell.angle_beta   90.00
_cell.angle_gamma   90.00
#
_symmetry.space_group_name_H-M   'P 1'
#
loop_
_entity.id
_entity.type
_entity.pdbx_description
1 polymer ?
#
loop_
_entity_poly.entity_id
_entity_poly.type
_entity_poly.pdbx_seq_one_letter_code
_entity_poly.pdbx_strand_id
1 'polypeptide(L)'
;MSESRSTLLVTGAAGFLGGRTAKFFGQNRKEFQVRATSRRDFRKEELQQHGCDFMEGDLADIDFCRKLVKNTEVVIHCAGLSSPYGQYEDFYRSNLLATENLLKTSLDSGVKKFVFISTPSIYFNFKERIGIKESDPLPVKMVNHYAATKLMAEKLVLDANQTDFKTIALRPRAITGAEDSVIFPRALEAHRQGKLKIVGNGENICDFTAVQNVIHAIECCLKAPENAYGEAFNITDGNPVKLWETLSEVLLSLGLEPPRKKVPKAIALLAAAAIENWALLTKRKEEPALVKYSVGILSTSMTMDISKAKNLLGYNPQISTQESIDEFVHWYLNL
;
A
#
# COMPACT_ATOMS: atom_id res chain seq x y z
N MET A 1 5.02 -40.43 0.02
CA MET A 1 5.73 -39.30 0.65
C MET A 1 4.94 -38.06 0.29
N SER A 2 4.32 -37.37 1.24
CA SER A 2 3.65 -36.10 0.93
C SER A 2 4.73 -35.11 0.51
N GLU A 3 4.68 -34.63 -0.72
CA GLU A 3 5.52 -33.51 -1.14
C GLU A 3 5.36 -32.38 -0.12
N SER A 4 6.45 -31.95 0.49
CA SER A 4 6.44 -30.84 1.42
C SER A 4 6.02 -29.59 0.63
N ARG A 5 4.88 -29.02 0.95
CA ARG A 5 4.40 -27.79 0.31
C ARG A 5 5.43 -26.68 0.49
N SER A 6 5.66 -25.91 -0.56
CA SER A 6 6.50 -24.72 -0.48
C SER A 6 5.88 -23.67 0.43
N THR A 7 6.70 -22.97 1.20
CA THR A 7 6.20 -21.89 2.06
C THR A 7 6.12 -20.58 1.27
N LEU A 8 4.95 -19.91 1.36
CA LEU A 8 4.72 -18.54 0.92
C LEU A 8 4.65 -17.65 2.14
N LEU A 9 5.56 -16.69 2.25
CA LEU A 9 5.62 -15.74 3.35
C LEU A 9 4.91 -14.43 2.97
N VAL A 10 3.95 -14.00 3.82
CA VAL A 10 3.30 -12.69 3.74
C VAL A 10 3.72 -11.86 4.94
N THR A 11 4.35 -10.72 4.72
CA THR A 11 4.72 -9.79 5.79
C THR A 11 3.69 -8.67 5.92
N GLY A 12 3.66 -8.02 7.09
CA GLY A 12 2.68 -6.96 7.36
C GLY A 12 1.25 -7.49 7.53
N ALA A 13 1.10 -8.73 7.93
CA ALA A 13 -0.17 -9.45 8.00
C ALA A 13 -1.17 -8.89 9.04
N ALA A 14 -0.73 -8.05 9.98
CA ALA A 14 -1.65 -7.28 10.83
C ALA A 14 -2.26 -6.07 10.13
N GLY A 15 -1.70 -5.63 8.99
CA GLY A 15 -2.23 -4.52 8.19
C GLY A 15 -3.33 -4.96 7.22
N PHE A 16 -3.99 -3.98 6.60
CA PHE A 16 -5.09 -4.22 5.67
C PHE A 16 -4.68 -5.13 4.50
N LEU A 17 -3.78 -4.69 3.63
CA LEU A 17 -3.38 -5.48 2.45
C LEU A 17 -2.73 -6.81 2.85
N GLY A 18 -1.77 -6.79 3.79
CA GLY A 18 -1.06 -8.01 4.20
C GLY A 18 -1.97 -9.05 4.84
N GLY A 19 -2.95 -8.62 5.65
CA GLY A 19 -3.96 -9.51 6.25
C GLY A 19 -4.88 -10.13 5.20
N ARG A 20 -5.42 -9.32 4.29
CA ARG A 20 -6.26 -9.81 3.19
C ARG A 20 -5.49 -10.75 2.26
N THR A 21 -4.23 -10.44 1.96
CA THR A 21 -3.36 -11.31 1.16
C THR A 21 -3.10 -12.64 1.86
N ALA A 22 -2.73 -12.63 3.15
CA ALA A 22 -2.48 -13.86 3.90
C ALA A 22 -3.73 -14.75 3.97
N LYS A 23 -4.90 -14.19 4.28
CA LYS A 23 -6.18 -14.91 4.29
C LYS A 23 -6.49 -15.53 2.93
N PHE A 24 -6.34 -14.76 1.86
CA PHE A 24 -6.62 -15.25 0.50
C PHE A 24 -5.75 -16.46 0.15
N PHE A 25 -4.43 -16.37 0.33
CA PHE A 25 -3.52 -17.47 0.00
C PHE A 25 -3.69 -18.67 0.95
N GLY A 26 -3.96 -18.45 2.23
CA GLY A 26 -4.19 -19.51 3.20
C GLY A 26 -5.41 -20.36 2.89
N GLN A 27 -6.49 -19.74 2.38
CA GLN A 27 -7.75 -20.44 2.06
C GLN A 27 -7.76 -21.03 0.65
N ASN A 28 -7.23 -20.32 -0.35
CA ASN A 28 -7.49 -20.60 -1.76
C ASN A 28 -6.31 -21.24 -2.49
N ARG A 29 -5.11 -21.26 -1.91
CA ARG A 29 -3.91 -21.76 -2.57
C ARG A 29 -3.29 -22.93 -1.79
N LYS A 30 -3.80 -24.13 -2.07
CA LYS A 30 -3.35 -25.38 -1.41
C LYS A 30 -1.93 -25.80 -1.78
N GLU A 31 -1.36 -25.25 -2.85
CA GLU A 31 0.03 -25.46 -3.26
C GLU A 31 1.05 -24.87 -2.27
N PHE A 32 0.66 -23.88 -1.48
CA PHE A 32 1.53 -23.26 -0.48
C PHE A 32 1.11 -23.57 0.96
N GLN A 33 2.10 -23.65 1.84
CA GLN A 33 1.92 -23.40 3.26
C GLN A 33 2.13 -21.90 3.48
N VAL A 34 1.12 -21.18 3.96
CA VAL A 34 1.22 -19.73 4.16
C VAL A 34 1.77 -19.42 5.53
N ARG A 35 2.88 -18.69 5.56
CA ARG A 35 3.43 -18.07 6.77
C ARG A 35 3.12 -16.58 6.75
N ALA A 36 2.52 -16.09 7.83
CA ALA A 36 2.17 -14.69 8.01
C ALA A 36 3.01 -14.09 9.14
N THR A 37 3.46 -12.82 9.00
CA THR A 37 4.21 -12.15 10.06
C THR A 37 3.81 -10.70 10.23
N SER A 38 3.86 -10.24 11.47
CA SER A 38 3.78 -8.82 11.83
C SER A 38 4.42 -8.57 13.20
N ARG A 39 4.62 -7.30 13.55
CA ARG A 39 5.12 -6.87 14.86
C ARG A 39 4.09 -6.96 15.99
N ARG A 40 2.84 -7.26 15.68
CA ARG A 40 1.71 -7.34 16.61
C ARG A 40 0.90 -8.56 16.26
N ASP A 41 0.39 -9.25 17.25
CA ASP A 41 -0.29 -10.53 17.14
C ASP A 41 -1.83 -10.43 17.14
N PHE A 42 -2.41 -9.23 17.20
CA PHE A 42 -3.85 -9.04 17.35
C PHE A 42 -4.73 -9.67 16.25
N ARG A 43 -4.14 -10.10 15.12
CA ARG A 43 -4.81 -10.88 14.07
C ARG A 43 -4.36 -12.32 13.99
N LYS A 44 -3.57 -12.79 14.95
CA LYS A 44 -2.98 -14.13 14.94
C LYS A 44 -4.03 -15.23 14.84
N GLU A 45 -5.03 -15.19 15.71
CA GLU A 45 -6.08 -16.21 15.75
C GLU A 45 -6.89 -16.22 14.44
N GLU A 46 -7.28 -15.06 13.94
CA GLU A 46 -7.96 -14.90 12.66
C GLU A 46 -7.15 -15.53 11.51
N LEU A 47 -5.86 -15.21 11.41
CA LEU A 47 -4.98 -15.72 10.36
C LEU A 47 -4.78 -17.24 10.48
N GLN A 48 -4.68 -17.79 11.69
CA GLN A 48 -4.58 -19.23 11.92
C GLN A 48 -5.87 -19.96 11.49
N GLN A 49 -7.05 -19.41 11.77
CA GLN A 49 -8.33 -19.94 11.28
C GLN A 49 -8.40 -19.99 9.75
N HIS A 50 -7.68 -19.09 9.08
CA HIS A 50 -7.57 -19.04 7.62
C HIS A 50 -6.37 -19.85 7.07
N GLY A 51 -5.79 -20.76 7.86
CA GLY A 51 -4.75 -21.69 7.43
C GLY A 51 -3.33 -21.10 7.39
N CYS A 52 -3.09 -19.96 8.02
CA CYS A 52 -1.77 -19.36 8.08
C CYS A 52 -0.99 -19.79 9.33
N ASP A 53 0.29 -20.11 9.18
CA ASP A 53 1.26 -20.16 10.27
C ASP A 53 1.69 -18.73 10.61
N PHE A 54 1.50 -18.29 11.86
CA PHE A 54 1.79 -16.92 12.28
C PHE A 54 3.04 -16.84 13.15
N MET A 55 3.97 -15.96 12.73
CA MET A 55 5.18 -15.65 13.49
C MET A 55 5.22 -14.15 13.83
N GLU A 56 5.19 -13.82 15.12
CA GLU A 56 5.36 -12.45 15.59
C GLU A 56 6.84 -12.04 15.62
N GLY A 57 7.16 -10.84 15.11
CA GLY A 57 8.49 -10.27 15.19
C GLY A 57 8.71 -9.02 14.37
N ASP A 58 9.89 -8.42 14.55
CA ASP A 58 10.29 -7.19 13.84
C ASP A 58 11.28 -7.51 12.72
N LEU A 59 10.94 -7.13 11.48
CA LEU A 59 11.81 -7.31 10.31
C LEU A 59 13.10 -6.46 10.38
N ALA A 60 13.16 -5.46 11.26
CA ALA A 60 14.40 -4.75 11.55
C ALA A 60 15.41 -5.60 12.38
N ASP A 61 15.00 -6.76 12.87
CA ASP A 61 15.87 -7.78 13.47
C ASP A 61 16.23 -8.83 12.41
N ILE A 62 17.50 -8.85 12.02
CA ILE A 62 17.99 -9.76 10.98
C ILE A 62 17.95 -11.24 11.43
N ASP A 63 18.08 -11.52 12.72
CA ASP A 63 18.04 -12.90 13.23
C ASP A 63 16.59 -13.42 13.22
N PHE A 64 15.63 -12.54 13.45
CA PHE A 64 14.22 -12.87 13.22
C PHE A 64 13.97 -13.15 11.74
N CYS A 65 14.46 -12.30 10.82
CA CYS A 65 14.31 -12.53 9.38
C CYS A 65 14.90 -13.87 8.93
N ARG A 66 16.07 -14.28 9.43
CA ARG A 66 16.67 -15.60 9.15
C ARG A 66 15.77 -16.78 9.54
N LYS A 67 15.11 -16.69 10.70
CA LYS A 67 14.16 -17.71 11.15
C LYS A 67 12.89 -17.68 10.29
N LEU A 68 12.42 -16.48 9.94
CA LEU A 68 11.18 -16.26 9.22
C LEU A 68 11.21 -16.82 7.80
N VAL A 69 12.32 -16.65 7.09
CA VAL A 69 12.45 -17.08 5.67
C VAL A 69 12.85 -18.55 5.52
N LYS A 70 13.04 -19.29 6.60
CA LYS A 70 13.45 -20.72 6.53
C LYS A 70 12.39 -21.54 5.76
N ASN A 71 12.84 -22.29 4.74
CA ASN A 71 12.00 -23.10 3.84
C ASN A 71 10.96 -22.26 3.06
N THR A 72 11.20 -20.97 2.89
CA THR A 72 10.32 -20.09 2.11
C THR A 72 10.75 -20.10 0.63
N GLU A 73 9.80 -20.28 -0.27
CA GLU A 73 10.01 -20.18 -1.71
C GLU A 73 9.61 -18.81 -2.26
N VAL A 74 8.54 -18.24 -1.71
CA VAL A 74 7.96 -16.97 -2.16
C VAL A 74 7.81 -16.01 -1.00
N VAL A 75 8.21 -14.76 -1.18
CA VAL A 75 7.98 -13.67 -0.24
C VAL A 75 7.05 -12.63 -0.88
N ILE A 76 5.96 -12.29 -0.19
CA ILE A 76 5.09 -11.15 -0.49
C ILE A 76 5.30 -10.12 0.62
N HIS A 77 6.03 -9.05 0.30
CA HIS A 77 6.45 -8.06 1.28
C HIS A 77 5.48 -6.86 1.31
N CYS A 78 4.45 -6.96 2.17
CA CYS A 78 3.47 -5.89 2.40
C CYS A 78 3.81 -5.02 3.62
N ALA A 79 4.76 -5.43 4.46
CA ALA A 79 5.13 -4.67 5.64
C ALA A 79 5.71 -3.31 5.28
N GLY A 80 5.31 -2.28 6.03
CA GLY A 80 5.81 -0.93 5.90
C GLY A 80 5.02 0.04 6.74
N LEU A 81 5.65 1.13 7.13
CA LEU A 81 5.00 2.27 7.77
C LEU A 81 4.44 3.18 6.68
N SER A 82 3.11 3.23 6.56
CA SER A 82 2.40 4.12 5.63
C SER A 82 1.75 5.27 6.41
N SER A 83 2.44 6.39 6.48
CA SER A 83 1.94 7.61 7.13
C SER A 83 2.37 8.84 6.33
N PRO A 84 1.56 9.89 6.25
CA PRO A 84 1.94 11.15 5.61
C PRO A 84 2.93 11.98 6.44
N TYR A 85 3.07 11.66 7.74
CA TYR A 85 3.90 12.38 8.71
C TYR A 85 4.60 11.41 9.67
N GLY A 86 5.76 11.78 10.18
CA GLY A 86 6.52 11.02 11.19
C GLY A 86 8.02 11.29 11.10
N GLN A 87 8.78 10.73 12.04
CA GLN A 87 10.23 10.86 12.08
C GLN A 87 10.89 9.99 11.00
N TYR A 88 11.99 10.46 10.43
CA TYR A 88 12.70 9.74 9.37
C TYR A 88 13.16 8.35 9.82
N GLU A 89 13.63 8.24 11.05
CA GLU A 89 14.12 7.00 11.65
C GLU A 89 13.07 5.90 11.70
N ASP A 90 11.81 6.26 11.95
CA ASP A 90 10.70 5.29 12.00
C ASP A 90 10.42 4.72 10.60
N PHE A 91 10.45 5.60 9.57
CA PHE A 91 10.30 5.18 8.17
C PHE A 91 11.52 4.40 7.69
N TYR A 92 12.73 4.85 8.02
CA TYR A 92 13.96 4.14 7.69
C TYR A 92 13.95 2.72 8.25
N ARG A 93 13.67 2.59 9.54
CA ARG A 93 13.62 1.30 10.21
C ARG A 93 12.54 0.38 9.62
N SER A 94 11.33 0.91 9.41
CA SER A 94 10.17 0.09 9.02
C SER A 94 10.10 -0.20 7.53
N ASN A 95 10.63 0.67 6.66
CA ASN A 95 10.48 0.55 5.21
C ASN A 95 11.78 0.14 4.51
N LEU A 96 12.93 0.67 4.97
CA LEU A 96 14.20 0.42 4.30
C LEU A 96 14.98 -0.71 5.00
N LEU A 97 15.34 -0.56 6.27
CA LEU A 97 16.10 -1.56 7.01
C LEU A 97 15.37 -2.91 7.08
N ALA A 98 14.06 -2.89 7.35
CA ALA A 98 13.23 -4.10 7.36
C ALA A 98 13.22 -4.80 5.99
N THR A 99 13.14 -4.05 4.88
CA THR A 99 13.22 -4.60 3.52
C THR A 99 14.61 -5.14 3.23
N GLU A 100 15.66 -4.42 3.59
CA GLU A 100 17.06 -4.83 3.39
C GLU A 100 17.37 -6.14 4.11
N ASN A 101 17.00 -6.27 5.39
CA ASN A 101 17.19 -7.49 6.16
C ASN A 101 16.42 -8.68 5.56
N LEU A 102 15.15 -8.45 5.20
CA LEU A 102 14.32 -9.50 4.60
C LEU A 102 14.86 -9.93 3.24
N LEU A 103 15.27 -8.98 2.40
CA LEU A 103 15.83 -9.24 1.08
C LEU A 103 17.13 -10.05 1.18
N LYS A 104 18.07 -9.62 2.04
CA LYS A 104 19.34 -10.31 2.27
C LYS A 104 19.12 -11.74 2.76
N THR A 105 18.29 -11.92 3.78
CA THR A 105 18.03 -13.25 4.33
C THR A 105 17.27 -14.15 3.37
N SER A 106 16.42 -13.58 2.50
CA SER A 106 15.74 -14.31 1.43
C SER A 106 16.71 -14.82 0.38
N LEU A 107 17.67 -14.01 -0.04
CA LEU A 107 18.76 -14.40 -0.94
C LEU A 107 19.59 -15.54 -0.34
N ASP A 108 20.05 -15.37 0.92
CA ASP A 108 20.88 -16.35 1.64
C ASP A 108 20.16 -17.69 1.82
N SER A 109 18.82 -17.69 1.91
CA SER A 109 17.99 -18.88 2.16
C SER A 109 17.43 -19.55 0.90
N GLY A 110 17.74 -19.01 -0.30
CA GLY A 110 17.33 -19.59 -1.57
C GLY A 110 15.86 -19.38 -1.91
N VAL A 111 15.25 -18.29 -1.41
CA VAL A 111 13.94 -17.82 -1.87
C VAL A 111 13.98 -17.61 -3.38
N LYS A 112 12.91 -17.99 -4.07
CA LYS A 112 12.85 -17.92 -5.54
C LYS A 112 12.20 -16.65 -6.06
N LYS A 113 11.16 -16.16 -5.35
CA LYS A 113 10.38 -14.98 -5.77
C LYS A 113 10.17 -14.02 -4.63
N PHE A 114 10.32 -12.72 -4.91
CA PHE A 114 10.13 -11.64 -3.96
C PHE A 114 9.23 -10.55 -4.59
N VAL A 115 7.98 -10.47 -4.14
CA VAL A 115 7.03 -9.45 -4.56
C VAL A 115 6.99 -8.34 -3.52
N PHE A 116 7.37 -7.14 -3.90
CA PHE A 116 7.42 -5.98 -3.04
C PHE A 116 6.23 -5.05 -3.27
N ILE A 117 5.49 -4.70 -2.23
CA ILE A 117 4.46 -3.69 -2.32
C ILE A 117 5.07 -2.32 -2.09
N SER A 118 5.24 -1.59 -3.18
CA SER A 118 5.75 -0.21 -3.23
C SER A 118 4.61 0.81 -3.15
N THR A 119 4.80 2.01 -3.70
CA THR A 119 3.80 3.09 -3.63
C THR A 119 3.92 4.07 -4.81
N PRO A 120 2.82 4.58 -5.38
CA PRO A 120 2.87 5.67 -6.35
C PRO A 120 3.10 7.05 -5.70
N SER A 121 3.20 7.15 -4.37
CA SER A 121 3.58 8.40 -3.69
C SER A 121 4.94 8.94 -4.13
N ILE A 122 5.80 8.08 -4.71
CA ILE A 122 7.09 8.46 -5.30
C ILE A 122 6.95 9.41 -6.50
N TYR A 123 5.80 9.42 -7.18
CA TYR A 123 5.53 10.33 -8.30
C TYR A 123 5.00 11.70 -7.87
N PHE A 124 4.51 11.81 -6.63
CA PHE A 124 3.76 12.99 -6.20
C PHE A 124 4.64 14.21 -5.96
N ASN A 125 4.27 15.35 -6.57
CA ASN A 125 5.00 16.61 -6.50
C ASN A 125 4.09 17.86 -6.46
N PHE A 126 2.85 17.73 -5.98
CA PHE A 126 1.81 18.77 -5.92
C PHE A 126 1.33 19.31 -7.29
N LYS A 127 1.78 18.73 -8.39
CA LYS A 127 1.34 19.08 -9.75
C LYS A 127 0.36 18.04 -10.28
N GLU A 128 -0.55 18.50 -11.14
CA GLU A 128 -1.44 17.61 -11.89
C GLU A 128 -0.61 16.66 -12.76
N ARG A 129 -0.92 15.37 -12.69
CA ARG A 129 -0.26 14.32 -13.49
C ARG A 129 -1.29 13.24 -13.85
N ILE A 130 -1.54 13.05 -15.12
CA ILE A 130 -2.55 12.12 -15.64
C ILE A 130 -1.85 11.03 -16.46
N GLY A 131 -2.22 9.77 -16.21
CA GLY A 131 -1.70 8.62 -16.94
C GLY A 131 -0.21 8.39 -16.73
N ILE A 132 0.27 8.50 -15.48
CA ILE A 132 1.69 8.34 -15.12
C ILE A 132 2.15 6.92 -15.45
N LYS A 133 3.23 6.82 -16.23
CA LYS A 133 3.91 5.56 -16.55
C LYS A 133 5.06 5.30 -15.60
N GLU A 134 5.48 4.04 -15.50
CA GLU A 134 6.63 3.64 -14.67
C GLU A 134 7.93 4.28 -15.13
N SER A 135 8.05 4.60 -16.43
CA SER A 135 9.20 5.28 -17.05
C SER A 135 9.21 6.79 -16.85
N ASP A 136 8.13 7.38 -16.32
CA ASP A 136 8.06 8.82 -16.12
C ASP A 136 9.09 9.30 -15.08
N PRO A 137 9.66 10.50 -15.26
CA PRO A 137 10.66 11.02 -14.34
C PRO A 137 10.07 11.23 -12.93
N LEU A 138 10.83 10.77 -11.94
CA LEU A 138 10.50 10.99 -10.54
C LEU A 138 10.87 12.41 -10.11
N PRO A 139 10.19 12.99 -9.11
CA PRO A 139 10.57 14.25 -8.51
C PRO A 139 11.99 14.19 -7.95
N VAL A 140 12.76 15.30 -8.11
CA VAL A 140 14.12 15.40 -7.55
C VAL A 140 14.13 15.25 -6.02
N LYS A 141 13.08 15.76 -5.36
CA LYS A 141 12.87 15.61 -3.91
C LYS A 141 11.54 14.91 -3.66
N MET A 142 11.61 13.84 -2.90
CA MET A 142 10.40 13.12 -2.48
C MET A 142 9.53 13.96 -1.55
N VAL A 143 8.24 13.81 -1.68
CA VAL A 143 7.24 14.62 -0.96
C VAL A 143 7.30 14.47 0.55
N ASN A 144 7.68 13.30 1.05
CA ASN A 144 7.82 12.97 2.47
C ASN A 144 8.77 11.80 2.69
N HIS A 145 9.05 11.46 3.95
CA HIS A 145 9.94 10.36 4.34
C HIS A 145 9.38 8.99 3.90
N TYR A 146 8.07 8.83 3.89
CA TYR A 146 7.42 7.62 3.38
C TYR A 146 7.80 7.34 1.92
N ALA A 147 7.55 8.30 1.03
CA ALA A 147 7.88 8.15 -0.38
C ALA A 147 9.40 7.93 -0.60
N ALA A 148 10.25 8.64 0.16
CA ALA A 148 11.70 8.50 0.06
C ALA A 148 12.17 7.09 0.44
N THR A 149 11.75 6.59 1.61
CA THR A 149 12.18 5.26 2.08
C THR A 149 11.58 4.12 1.27
N LYS A 150 10.35 4.27 0.76
CA LYS A 150 9.75 3.28 -0.15
C LYS A 150 10.47 3.22 -1.50
N LEU A 151 10.89 4.36 -2.05
CA LEU A 151 11.69 4.38 -3.29
C LEU A 151 13.07 3.74 -3.10
N MET A 152 13.73 4.01 -1.97
CA MET A 152 15.02 3.37 -1.65
C MET A 152 14.87 1.85 -1.54
N ALA A 153 13.84 1.38 -0.83
CA ALA A 153 13.55 -0.04 -0.69
C ALA A 153 13.18 -0.69 -2.03
N GLU A 154 12.38 -0.02 -2.86
CA GLU A 154 12.02 -0.51 -4.20
C GLU A 154 13.28 -0.71 -5.06
N LYS A 155 14.19 0.26 -5.08
CA LYS A 155 15.46 0.13 -5.81
C LYS A 155 16.26 -1.06 -5.34
N LEU A 156 16.44 -1.24 -4.02
CA LEU A 156 17.15 -2.41 -3.48
C LEU A 156 16.55 -3.73 -3.94
N VAL A 157 15.21 -3.82 -3.95
CA VAL A 157 14.50 -5.03 -4.37
C VAL A 157 14.70 -5.30 -5.86
N LEU A 158 14.57 -4.27 -6.71
CA LEU A 158 14.72 -4.45 -8.17
C LEU A 158 16.17 -4.73 -8.56
N ASP A 159 17.13 -4.08 -7.90
CA ASP A 159 18.57 -4.30 -8.14
C ASP A 159 19.03 -5.72 -7.71
N ALA A 160 18.29 -6.37 -6.81
CA ALA A 160 18.57 -7.74 -6.38
C ALA A 160 18.06 -8.82 -7.34
N ASN A 161 17.36 -8.44 -8.43
CA ASN A 161 16.85 -9.40 -9.41
C ASN A 161 17.98 -10.15 -10.10
N GLN A 162 17.91 -11.49 -10.10
CA GLN A 162 18.91 -12.36 -10.74
C GLN A 162 18.27 -13.69 -11.18
N THR A 163 19.04 -14.57 -11.82
CA THR A 163 18.54 -15.82 -12.40
C THR A 163 17.77 -16.67 -11.41
N ASP A 164 18.30 -16.82 -10.20
CA ASP A 164 17.72 -17.71 -9.17
C ASP A 164 16.88 -16.97 -8.13
N PHE A 165 16.76 -15.65 -8.23
CA PHE A 165 16.00 -14.81 -7.32
C PHE A 165 15.23 -13.72 -8.10
N LYS A 166 13.96 -13.94 -8.31
CA LYS A 166 13.09 -13.09 -9.15
C LYS A 166 12.38 -12.05 -8.31
N THR A 167 12.50 -10.78 -8.66
CA THR A 167 11.88 -9.68 -7.92
C THR A 167 10.91 -8.89 -8.79
N ILE A 168 9.83 -8.42 -8.19
CA ILE A 168 8.84 -7.50 -8.80
C ILE A 168 8.41 -6.49 -7.75
N ALA A 169 8.22 -5.23 -8.15
CA ALA A 169 7.61 -4.20 -7.32
C ALA A 169 6.23 -3.80 -7.85
N LEU A 170 5.21 -3.79 -7.00
CA LEU A 170 3.87 -3.30 -7.31
C LEU A 170 3.64 -1.93 -6.65
N ARG A 171 3.09 -0.97 -7.38
CA ARG A 171 2.75 0.39 -6.91
C ARG A 171 1.24 0.58 -6.89
N PRO A 172 0.50 -0.02 -5.94
CA PRO A 172 -0.95 0.14 -5.86
C PRO A 172 -1.33 1.54 -5.39
N ARG A 173 -2.36 2.14 -6.01
CA ARG A 173 -2.87 3.47 -5.67
C ARG A 173 -4.11 3.37 -4.80
N ALA A 174 -4.13 4.04 -3.63
CA ALA A 174 -5.32 4.19 -2.78
C ALA A 174 -6.14 2.89 -2.64
N ILE A 175 -5.59 1.91 -1.90
CA ILE A 175 -6.20 0.58 -1.75
C ILE A 175 -7.49 0.69 -0.93
N THR A 176 -8.60 0.12 -1.43
CA THR A 176 -9.93 0.17 -0.82
C THR A 176 -10.55 -1.23 -0.71
N GLY A 177 -11.63 -1.35 0.05
CA GLY A 177 -12.39 -2.59 0.29
C GLY A 177 -12.65 -2.83 1.77
N ALA A 178 -13.29 -3.95 2.09
CA ALA A 178 -13.50 -4.34 3.49
C ALA A 178 -12.18 -4.42 4.26
N GLU A 179 -12.18 -3.98 5.50
CA GLU A 179 -11.02 -3.86 6.38
C GLU A 179 -10.06 -2.70 6.00
N ASP A 180 -10.44 -1.80 5.07
CA ASP A 180 -9.66 -0.56 4.86
C ASP A 180 -9.51 0.19 6.19
N SER A 181 -8.28 0.47 6.55
CA SER A 181 -7.91 1.17 7.79
C SER A 181 -7.28 2.55 7.52
N VAL A 182 -7.22 2.98 6.25
CA VAL A 182 -6.43 4.15 5.85
C VAL A 182 -7.25 5.20 5.10
N ILE A 183 -7.90 4.83 4.00
CA ILE A 183 -8.48 5.81 3.07
C ILE A 183 -9.83 6.34 3.61
N PHE A 184 -10.84 5.49 3.62
CA PHE A 184 -12.17 5.90 4.04
C PHE A 184 -12.28 6.17 5.55
N PRO A 185 -11.66 5.37 6.46
CA PRO A 185 -11.71 5.67 7.89
C PRO A 185 -11.13 7.04 8.25
N ARG A 186 -10.05 7.49 7.60
CA ARG A 186 -9.51 8.85 7.82
C ARG A 186 -10.47 9.94 7.36
N ALA A 187 -11.14 9.75 6.22
CA ALA A 187 -12.14 10.70 5.72
C ALA A 187 -13.35 10.76 6.67
N LEU A 188 -13.83 9.60 7.14
CA LEU A 188 -14.93 9.49 8.10
C LEU A 188 -14.58 10.14 9.44
N GLU A 189 -13.38 9.96 9.94
CA GLU A 189 -12.93 10.60 11.18
C GLU A 189 -12.84 12.12 11.02
N ALA A 190 -12.29 12.61 9.91
CA ALA A 190 -12.28 14.04 9.60
C ALA A 190 -13.69 14.61 9.48
N HIS A 191 -14.63 13.84 8.93
CA HIS A 191 -16.04 14.20 8.84
C HIS A 191 -16.68 14.29 10.22
N ARG A 192 -16.53 13.27 11.08
CA ARG A 192 -17.04 13.26 12.47
C ARG A 192 -16.54 14.44 13.28
N GLN A 193 -15.31 14.85 13.06
CA GLN A 193 -14.71 16.02 13.71
C GLN A 193 -15.12 17.36 13.07
N GLY A 194 -15.99 17.38 12.06
CA GLY A 194 -16.39 18.59 11.33
C GLY A 194 -15.24 19.26 10.54
N LYS A 195 -14.15 18.53 10.31
CA LYS A 195 -12.94 19.03 9.64
C LYS A 195 -12.90 18.72 8.14
N LEU A 196 -13.71 17.77 7.66
CA LEU A 196 -13.71 17.40 6.25
C LEU A 196 -14.31 18.55 5.41
N LYS A 197 -13.49 19.08 4.52
CA LYS A 197 -13.86 20.15 3.57
C LYS A 197 -13.30 19.83 2.21
N ILE A 198 -14.01 20.21 1.16
CA ILE A 198 -13.53 20.08 -0.21
C ILE A 198 -12.33 21.02 -0.39
N VAL A 199 -11.18 20.48 -0.77
CA VAL A 199 -9.98 21.29 -1.02
C VAL A 199 -9.85 21.55 -2.52
N GLY A 200 -9.74 22.84 -2.89
CA GLY A 200 -9.74 23.26 -4.28
C GLY A 200 -11.17 23.39 -4.84
N ASN A 201 -11.33 23.11 -6.13
CA ASN A 201 -12.62 23.14 -6.83
C ASN A 201 -13.47 21.87 -6.61
N GLY A 202 -12.84 20.77 -6.16
CA GLY A 202 -13.49 19.48 -5.98
C GLY A 202 -13.54 18.60 -7.24
N GLU A 203 -12.88 19.01 -8.33
CA GLU A 203 -12.90 18.33 -9.63
C GLU A 203 -11.69 17.42 -9.88
N ASN A 204 -10.82 17.25 -8.89
CA ASN A 204 -9.63 16.43 -9.05
C ASN A 204 -9.98 14.95 -9.20
N ILE A 205 -9.31 14.30 -10.15
CA ILE A 205 -9.46 12.89 -10.45
C ILE A 205 -8.30 12.07 -9.85
N CYS A 206 -8.62 10.85 -9.43
CA CYS A 206 -7.64 9.91 -8.89
C CYS A 206 -8.01 8.47 -9.23
N ASP A 207 -7.05 7.58 -9.08
CA ASP A 207 -7.30 6.14 -9.10
C ASP A 207 -7.52 5.60 -7.68
N PHE A 208 -8.36 4.58 -7.62
CA PHE A 208 -8.43 3.64 -6.52
C PHE A 208 -7.98 2.25 -6.98
N THR A 209 -7.74 1.38 -6.03
CA THR A 209 -7.41 -0.02 -6.28
C THR A 209 -8.15 -0.89 -5.27
N ALA A 210 -9.08 -1.69 -5.72
CA ALA A 210 -9.70 -2.71 -4.89
C ALA A 210 -8.61 -3.64 -4.32
N VAL A 211 -8.69 -3.99 -3.03
CA VAL A 211 -7.71 -4.88 -2.40
C VAL A 211 -7.62 -6.23 -3.11
N GLN A 212 -8.73 -6.74 -3.64
CA GLN A 212 -8.80 -7.95 -4.46
C GLN A 212 -7.99 -7.80 -5.75
N ASN A 213 -7.99 -6.62 -6.39
CA ASN A 213 -7.19 -6.34 -7.58
C ASN A 213 -5.69 -6.28 -7.26
N VAL A 214 -5.31 -5.81 -6.06
CA VAL A 214 -3.90 -5.92 -5.62
C VAL A 214 -3.51 -7.37 -5.41
N ILE A 215 -4.36 -8.19 -4.79
CA ILE A 215 -4.12 -9.62 -4.60
C ILE A 215 -4.03 -10.34 -5.95
N HIS A 216 -4.91 -10.01 -6.91
CA HIS A 216 -4.82 -10.53 -8.27
C HIS A 216 -3.50 -10.14 -8.96
N ALA A 217 -3.04 -8.88 -8.80
CA ALA A 217 -1.73 -8.46 -9.32
C ALA A 217 -0.58 -9.27 -8.69
N ILE A 218 -0.66 -9.58 -7.39
CA ILE A 218 0.31 -10.46 -6.71
C ILE A 218 0.28 -11.86 -7.34
N GLU A 219 -0.90 -12.44 -7.61
CA GLU A 219 -1.02 -13.73 -8.29
C GLU A 219 -0.40 -13.71 -9.70
N CYS A 220 -0.59 -12.61 -10.44
CA CYS A 220 0.07 -12.40 -11.74
C CYS A 220 1.60 -12.40 -11.61
N CYS A 221 2.15 -11.76 -10.55
CA CYS A 221 3.59 -11.78 -10.30
C CYS A 221 4.14 -13.19 -10.05
N LEU A 222 3.36 -14.07 -9.41
CA LEU A 222 3.80 -15.45 -9.17
C LEU A 222 3.93 -16.27 -10.45
N LYS A 223 3.25 -15.87 -11.53
CA LYS A 223 3.22 -16.53 -12.84
C LYS A 223 3.86 -15.67 -13.93
N ALA A 224 4.55 -14.60 -13.56
CA ALA A 224 5.09 -13.62 -14.48
C ALA A 224 6.13 -14.24 -15.45
N PRO A 225 6.18 -13.78 -16.71
CA PRO A 225 7.23 -14.17 -17.65
C PRO A 225 8.58 -13.54 -17.28
N GLU A 226 9.68 -14.10 -17.79
CA GLU A 226 11.03 -13.68 -17.43
C GLU A 226 11.32 -12.20 -17.62
N ASN A 227 10.75 -11.57 -18.64
CA ASN A 227 10.94 -10.16 -18.95
C ASN A 227 10.13 -9.20 -18.03
N ALA A 228 9.34 -9.71 -17.11
CA ALA A 228 8.62 -8.93 -16.11
C ALA A 228 9.40 -8.82 -14.78
N TYR A 229 10.39 -9.69 -14.56
CA TYR A 229 11.19 -9.62 -13.34
C TYR A 229 12.23 -8.50 -13.38
N GLY A 230 12.53 -7.94 -12.22
CA GLY A 230 13.35 -6.73 -12.08
C GLY A 230 12.61 -5.44 -12.38
N GLU A 231 11.28 -5.50 -12.57
CA GLU A 231 10.45 -4.37 -13.01
C GLU A 231 9.45 -3.91 -11.93
N ALA A 232 9.10 -2.62 -12.00
CA ALA A 232 8.00 -2.06 -11.22
C ALA A 232 6.74 -1.91 -12.07
N PHE A 233 5.56 -2.02 -11.44
CA PHE A 233 4.27 -1.94 -12.10
C PHE A 233 3.28 -1.06 -11.31
N ASN A 234 2.67 -0.10 -11.99
CA ASN A 234 1.54 0.66 -11.47
C ASN A 234 0.30 -0.24 -11.45
N ILE A 235 -0.44 -0.23 -10.35
CA ILE A 235 -1.63 -1.05 -10.15
C ILE A 235 -2.79 -0.18 -9.71
N THR A 236 -3.88 -0.20 -10.49
CA THR A 236 -5.15 0.48 -10.20
C THR A 236 -6.31 -0.33 -10.78
N ASP A 237 -7.54 0.09 -10.49
CA ASP A 237 -8.75 -0.50 -11.10
C ASP A 237 -8.90 -0.10 -12.59
N GLY A 238 -8.06 0.81 -13.08
CA GLY A 238 -8.03 1.23 -14.50
C GLY A 238 -9.11 2.24 -14.91
N ASN A 239 -9.91 2.71 -13.96
CA ASN A 239 -10.99 3.68 -14.18
C ASN A 239 -10.84 4.83 -13.17
N PRO A 240 -10.16 5.93 -13.55
CA PRO A 240 -10.05 7.11 -12.69
C PRO A 240 -11.41 7.72 -12.36
N VAL A 241 -11.58 8.16 -11.13
CA VAL A 241 -12.83 8.75 -10.64
C VAL A 241 -12.58 10.12 -10.01
N LYS A 242 -13.64 10.94 -9.88
CA LYS A 242 -13.57 12.20 -9.14
C LYS A 242 -13.57 11.92 -7.65
N LEU A 243 -12.49 12.30 -6.97
CA LEU A 243 -12.25 11.98 -5.56
C LEU A 243 -13.40 12.46 -4.66
N TRP A 244 -13.87 13.69 -4.84
CA TRP A 244 -14.89 14.26 -3.97
C TRP A 244 -16.30 13.73 -4.24
N GLU A 245 -16.61 13.34 -5.48
CA GLU A 245 -17.84 12.62 -5.79
C GLU A 245 -17.84 11.26 -5.10
N THR A 246 -16.76 10.48 -5.25
CA THR A 246 -16.59 9.17 -4.60
C THR A 246 -16.68 9.25 -3.07
N LEU A 247 -15.99 10.22 -2.45
CA LEU A 247 -16.10 10.42 -0.98
C LEU A 247 -17.51 10.81 -0.55
N SER A 248 -18.21 11.58 -1.37
CA SER A 248 -19.61 11.95 -1.10
C SER A 248 -20.54 10.75 -1.19
N GLU A 249 -20.35 9.88 -2.17
CA GLU A 249 -21.11 8.63 -2.30
C GLU A 249 -20.91 7.71 -1.10
N VAL A 250 -19.66 7.52 -0.64
CA VAL A 250 -19.39 6.75 0.58
C VAL A 250 -20.10 7.34 1.81
N LEU A 251 -20.05 8.66 1.99
CA LEU A 251 -20.74 9.32 3.11
C LEU A 251 -22.24 9.12 3.03
N LEU A 252 -22.85 9.32 1.86
CA LEU A 252 -24.29 9.13 1.66
C LEU A 252 -24.73 7.69 1.91
N SER A 253 -23.96 6.70 1.45
CA SER A 253 -24.24 5.28 1.69
C SER A 253 -24.17 4.90 3.18
N LEU A 254 -23.43 5.69 3.97
CA LEU A 254 -23.36 5.55 5.43
C LEU A 254 -24.37 6.44 6.17
N GLY A 255 -25.30 7.11 5.47
CA GLY A 255 -26.29 8.01 6.07
C GLY A 255 -25.71 9.33 6.56
N LEU A 256 -24.54 9.74 6.07
CA LEU A 256 -23.85 10.98 6.47
C LEU A 256 -23.98 12.06 5.39
N GLU A 257 -24.07 13.34 5.79
CA GLU A 257 -24.11 14.43 4.82
C GLU A 257 -22.72 14.70 4.20
N PRO A 258 -22.61 14.83 2.88
CA PRO A 258 -21.35 15.18 2.21
C PRO A 258 -20.87 16.59 2.58
N PRO A 259 -19.55 16.85 2.50
CA PRO A 259 -19.01 18.18 2.76
C PRO A 259 -19.45 19.17 1.68
N ARG A 260 -20.00 20.33 2.11
CA ARG A 260 -20.43 21.40 1.19
C ARG A 260 -19.44 22.57 1.15
N LYS A 261 -18.62 22.73 2.19
CA LYS A 261 -17.67 23.85 2.31
C LYS A 261 -16.43 23.58 1.50
N LYS A 262 -16.06 24.55 0.63
CA LYS A 262 -14.81 24.51 -0.13
C LYS A 262 -13.74 25.39 0.50
N VAL A 263 -12.48 24.96 0.44
CA VAL A 263 -11.32 25.73 0.88
C VAL A 263 -10.34 25.84 -0.29
N PRO A 264 -9.91 27.05 -0.68
CA PRO A 264 -8.91 27.21 -1.72
C PRO A 264 -7.63 26.41 -1.42
N LYS A 265 -7.10 25.69 -2.42
CA LYS A 265 -5.91 24.86 -2.29
C LYS A 265 -4.72 25.61 -1.67
N ALA A 266 -4.48 26.86 -2.09
CA ALA A 266 -3.38 27.67 -1.59
C ALA A 266 -3.53 27.95 -0.07
N ILE A 267 -4.74 28.28 0.40
CA ILE A 267 -5.01 28.54 1.81
C ILE A 267 -4.81 27.26 2.64
N ALA A 268 -5.32 26.12 2.15
CA ALA A 268 -5.15 24.84 2.82
C ALA A 268 -3.67 24.43 2.91
N LEU A 269 -2.88 24.65 1.86
CA LEU A 269 -1.43 24.36 1.85
C LEU A 269 -0.66 25.27 2.78
N LEU A 270 -1.00 26.57 2.86
CA LEU A 270 -0.37 27.51 3.81
C LEU A 270 -0.67 27.13 5.26
N ALA A 271 -1.93 26.78 5.56
CA ALA A 271 -2.31 26.31 6.88
C ALA A 271 -1.58 25.01 7.27
N ALA A 272 -1.53 24.04 6.34
CA ALA A 272 -0.80 22.80 6.56
C ALA A 272 0.70 23.05 6.79
N ALA A 273 1.32 23.95 6.01
CA ALA A 273 2.72 24.30 6.19
C ALA A 273 3.00 24.92 7.56
N ALA A 274 2.13 25.82 8.04
CA ALA A 274 2.27 26.42 9.36
C ALA A 274 2.16 25.38 10.48
N ILE A 275 1.16 24.49 10.39
CA ILE A 275 0.94 23.42 11.37
C ILE A 275 2.10 22.41 11.38
N GLU A 276 2.58 21.97 10.21
CA GLU A 276 3.74 21.05 10.11
C GLU A 276 5.01 21.70 10.69
N ASN A 277 5.29 22.95 10.33
CA ASN A 277 6.48 23.66 10.85
C ASN A 277 6.41 23.80 12.38
N TRP A 278 5.23 24.11 12.92
CA TRP A 278 5.03 24.18 14.38
C TRP A 278 5.24 22.79 15.02
N ALA A 279 4.70 21.74 14.45
CA ALA A 279 4.89 20.36 14.92
C ALA A 279 6.37 19.93 14.89
N LEU A 280 7.12 20.34 13.86
CA LEU A 280 8.57 20.10 13.76
C LEU A 280 9.35 20.87 14.82
N LEU A 281 9.06 22.16 15.03
CA LEU A 281 9.69 23.00 16.05
C LEU A 281 9.46 22.46 17.47
N THR A 282 8.24 21.95 17.74
CA THR A 282 7.88 21.37 19.04
C THR A 282 8.25 19.88 19.16
N LYS A 283 8.92 19.31 18.16
CA LYS A 283 9.28 17.86 18.08
C LYS A 283 8.12 16.92 18.33
N ARG A 284 6.92 17.32 17.89
CA ARG A 284 5.71 16.54 18.08
C ARG A 284 5.81 15.23 17.27
N LYS A 285 5.58 14.10 17.94
CA LYS A 285 5.60 12.77 17.30
C LYS A 285 4.27 12.42 16.62
N GLU A 286 3.17 12.93 17.15
CA GLU A 286 1.83 12.67 16.62
C GLU A 286 1.62 13.39 15.28
N GLU A 287 0.86 12.75 14.39
CA GLU A 287 0.47 13.34 13.11
C GLU A 287 -0.36 14.62 13.36
N PRO A 288 0.03 15.77 12.78
CA PRO A 288 -0.76 16.98 12.86
C PRO A 288 -2.13 16.82 12.19
N ALA A 289 -3.10 17.59 12.64
CA ALA A 289 -4.47 17.56 12.11
C ALA A 289 -4.55 17.87 10.60
N LEU A 290 -3.53 18.52 10.04
CA LEU A 290 -3.43 18.85 8.63
C LEU A 290 -1.95 18.79 8.20
N VAL A 291 -1.65 18.01 7.16
CA VAL A 291 -0.32 17.90 6.57
C VAL A 291 -0.36 18.25 5.09
N LYS A 292 0.70 18.87 4.57
CA LYS A 292 0.77 19.31 3.16
C LYS A 292 0.50 18.17 2.18
N TYR A 293 1.04 16.98 2.46
CA TYR A 293 0.83 15.81 1.62
C TYR A 293 -0.65 15.46 1.49
N SER A 294 -1.39 15.40 2.60
CA SER A 294 -2.83 15.09 2.60
C SER A 294 -3.64 16.15 1.85
N VAL A 295 -3.34 17.44 2.07
CA VAL A 295 -3.95 18.54 1.31
C VAL A 295 -3.68 18.40 -0.19
N GLY A 296 -2.44 18.04 -0.54
CA GLY A 296 -2.03 17.84 -1.93
C GLY A 296 -2.81 16.70 -2.59
N ILE A 297 -2.89 15.55 -1.95
CA ILE A 297 -3.65 14.38 -2.46
C ILE A 297 -5.14 14.71 -2.62
N LEU A 298 -5.73 15.45 -1.69
CA LEU A 298 -7.14 15.84 -1.74
C LEU A 298 -7.46 16.92 -2.77
N SER A 299 -6.47 17.55 -3.40
CA SER A 299 -6.66 18.71 -4.27
C SER A 299 -5.92 18.67 -5.61
N THR A 300 -5.28 17.55 -5.92
CA THR A 300 -4.46 17.44 -7.15
C THR A 300 -4.82 16.16 -7.87
N SER A 301 -5.10 16.24 -9.16
CA SER A 301 -5.35 15.07 -9.99
C SER A 301 -4.07 14.27 -10.17
N MET A 302 -4.17 12.97 -9.96
CA MET A 302 -3.07 12.04 -10.17
C MET A 302 -3.61 10.68 -10.54
N THR A 303 -3.34 10.25 -11.78
CA THR A 303 -3.75 8.94 -12.29
C THR A 303 -2.58 8.19 -12.90
N MET A 304 -2.69 6.86 -12.93
CA MET A 304 -1.65 5.94 -13.39
C MET A 304 -2.05 5.32 -14.74
N ASP A 305 -1.06 5.10 -15.59
CA ASP A 305 -1.17 4.18 -16.71
C ASP A 305 -0.81 2.77 -16.20
N ILE A 306 -1.67 1.79 -16.44
CA ILE A 306 -1.47 0.39 -16.07
C ILE A 306 -1.20 -0.51 -17.28
N SER A 307 -0.92 0.07 -18.44
CA SER A 307 -0.70 -0.69 -19.69
C SER A 307 0.47 -1.66 -19.57
N LYS A 308 1.52 -1.30 -18.83
CA LYS A 308 2.66 -2.18 -18.57
C LYS A 308 2.25 -3.42 -17.78
N ALA A 309 1.47 -3.26 -16.72
CA ALA A 309 0.95 -4.38 -15.94
C ALA A 309 0.02 -5.28 -16.78
N LYS A 310 -0.85 -4.69 -17.60
CA LYS A 310 -1.71 -5.45 -18.52
C LYS A 310 -0.89 -6.27 -19.51
N ASN A 311 0.11 -5.66 -20.15
CA ASN A 311 0.85 -6.28 -21.24
C ASN A 311 1.89 -7.30 -20.77
N LEU A 312 2.59 -7.06 -19.64
CA LEU A 312 3.67 -7.92 -19.18
C LEU A 312 3.24 -8.91 -18.09
N LEU A 313 2.35 -8.50 -17.16
CA LEU A 313 1.87 -9.39 -16.10
C LEU A 313 0.57 -10.11 -16.46
N GLY A 314 -0.13 -9.68 -17.52
CA GLY A 314 -1.49 -10.14 -17.80
C GLY A 314 -2.51 -9.62 -16.76
N TYR A 315 -2.16 -8.56 -16.03
CA TYR A 315 -3.02 -7.95 -15.03
C TYR A 315 -4.28 -7.38 -15.68
N ASN A 316 -5.44 -7.85 -15.22
CA ASN A 316 -6.73 -7.30 -15.62
C ASN A 316 -7.57 -7.12 -14.35
N PRO A 317 -7.92 -5.87 -13.95
CA PRO A 317 -8.74 -5.64 -12.76
C PRO A 317 -10.02 -6.46 -12.79
N GLN A 318 -10.32 -7.16 -11.71
CA GLN A 318 -11.48 -8.05 -11.60
C GLN A 318 -12.67 -7.38 -10.90
N ILE A 319 -12.37 -6.38 -10.06
CA ILE A 319 -13.33 -5.65 -9.24
C ILE A 319 -13.27 -4.18 -9.65
N SER A 320 -14.42 -3.57 -9.85
CA SER A 320 -14.52 -2.13 -10.10
C SER A 320 -14.31 -1.33 -8.81
N THR A 321 -13.98 -0.05 -8.93
CA THR A 321 -13.90 0.88 -7.80
C THR A 321 -15.23 0.94 -7.03
N GLN A 322 -16.38 0.90 -7.73
CA GLN A 322 -17.69 0.93 -7.09
C GLN A 322 -17.94 -0.33 -6.24
N GLU A 323 -17.67 -1.52 -6.79
CA GLU A 323 -17.80 -2.78 -6.03
C GLU A 323 -16.91 -2.79 -4.78
N SER A 324 -15.70 -2.23 -4.87
CA SER A 324 -14.79 -2.09 -3.72
C SER A 324 -15.33 -1.14 -2.65
N ILE A 325 -15.98 -0.05 -3.07
CA ILE A 325 -16.65 0.91 -2.18
C ILE A 325 -17.85 0.25 -1.49
N ASP A 326 -18.67 -0.46 -2.25
CA ASP A 326 -19.84 -1.16 -1.72
C ASP A 326 -19.42 -2.24 -0.69
N GLU A 327 -18.32 -2.96 -0.97
CA GLU A 327 -17.71 -3.91 -0.02
C GLU A 327 -17.29 -3.21 1.29
N PHE A 328 -16.63 -2.04 1.18
CA PHE A 328 -16.24 -1.25 2.36
C PHE A 328 -17.45 -0.80 3.15
N VAL A 329 -18.45 -0.22 2.50
CA VAL A 329 -19.68 0.28 3.16
C VAL A 329 -20.41 -0.85 3.88
N HIS A 330 -20.60 -1.99 3.19
CA HIS A 330 -21.26 -3.15 3.79
C HIS A 330 -20.50 -3.65 5.02
N TRP A 331 -19.18 -3.81 4.91
CA TRP A 331 -18.34 -4.23 6.03
C TRP A 331 -18.41 -3.24 7.20
N TYR A 332 -18.33 -1.93 6.91
CA TYR A 332 -18.33 -0.88 7.93
C TYR A 332 -19.64 -0.75 8.69
N LEU A 333 -20.78 -1.01 8.04
CA LEU A 333 -22.11 -1.01 8.68
C LEU A 333 -22.35 -2.24 9.56
N ASN A 334 -21.54 -3.30 9.40
CA ASN A 334 -21.64 -4.55 10.17
C ASN A 334 -20.54 -4.67 11.26
N LEU A 335 -19.79 -3.61 11.55
CA LEU A 335 -18.87 -3.53 12.69
C LEU A 335 -19.62 -3.24 13.97
#